data_917a0ea1c294bdb0d9c51746fa2d3f62
#
_entry.id   917a0ea1c294bdb0d9c51746fa2d3f62
#
_cell.length_a   1.000
_cell.length_b   1.000
_cell.length_c   1.000
_cell.angle_alpha   90.00
_cell.angle_beta   90.00
_cell.angle_gamma   90.00
#
_symmetry.space_group_name_H-M   'P 1'
#
loop_
_entity.id
_entity.type
_entity.pdbx_description
1 polymer ?
#
loop_
_entity_poly.entity_id
_entity_poly.type
_entity_poly.pdbx_seq_one_letter_code
_entity_poly.pdbx_strand_id
1 'polypeptide(L)'
;ESGWNRIFSFNLEPGYVLLNKLTSVIFNDFRFFMIIVAAITVFPMMSVYRKNTRNAGIEIVIFINMSTFIMMFSGLRQAIAISLGLVALSYAQERKLVKFILIILFAMTFHLSAFMLFFIYPIYHHKLRKQSLWIIVPAIVLIFIFNRQIFTLLTMLLPSAYSDATLSFSNAFTMIILLVIFVAYSFIIPDEGSLDETGKGLRNLLLFSLVLQLFAPVHNTAMRMNYYYLVFIPLLLPRVMESRKDRWANLTELSKFVILLFFTVYFFYYAYTSTGSLHVFPYHFFWENV
;
A
#
# COMPACT_ATOMS: atom_id res chain seq x y z
N GLU A 1 1.84 31.66 11.94
CA GLU A 1 3.10 31.41 12.70
C GLU A 1 2.79 30.95 14.12
N SER A 2 2.60 29.65 14.32
CA SER A 2 2.41 29.10 15.66
C SER A 2 3.75 28.93 16.36
N GLY A 3 3.88 29.41 17.61
CA GLY A 3 5.08 29.20 18.42
C GLY A 3 5.36 27.71 18.67
N TRP A 4 6.60 27.35 19.01
CA TRP A 4 7.04 25.96 19.31
C TRP A 4 6.16 25.29 20.37
N ASN A 5 5.59 26.07 21.31
CA ASN A 5 4.76 25.56 22.40
C ASN A 5 3.40 24.99 21.93
N ARG A 6 3.00 25.20 20.68
CA ARG A 6 1.73 24.75 20.14
C ARG A 6 1.84 23.49 19.26
N ILE A 7 3.00 22.86 19.15
CA ILE A 7 3.20 21.66 18.30
C ILE A 7 2.23 20.53 18.69
N PHE A 8 1.94 20.38 19.99
CA PHE A 8 1.04 19.34 20.50
C PHE A 8 -0.44 19.79 20.60
N SER A 9 -0.77 21.03 20.27
CA SER A 9 -2.15 21.55 20.30
C SER A 9 -2.89 21.38 18.96
N PHE A 10 -2.25 20.89 17.91
CA PHE A 10 -2.86 20.61 16.63
C PHE A 10 -3.48 19.21 16.62
N ASN A 11 -4.66 19.07 15.99
CA ASN A 11 -5.26 17.75 15.71
C ASN A 11 -4.53 17.01 14.58
N LEU A 12 -3.19 17.08 14.56
CA LEU A 12 -2.31 16.46 13.59
C LEU A 12 -1.21 15.69 14.33
N GLU A 13 -0.69 14.67 13.71
CA GLU A 13 0.37 13.84 14.28
C GLU A 13 1.66 14.65 14.46
N PRO A 14 2.36 14.47 15.60
CA PRO A 14 3.46 15.36 16.03
C PRO A 14 4.66 15.35 15.08
N GLY A 15 4.99 14.22 14.46
CA GLY A 15 6.09 14.13 13.50
C GLY A 15 5.85 14.97 12.24
N TYR A 16 4.61 14.99 11.77
CA TYR A 16 4.25 15.82 10.62
C TYR A 16 4.25 17.31 10.97
N VAL A 17 3.75 17.68 12.15
CA VAL A 17 3.79 19.08 12.64
C VAL A 17 5.24 19.55 12.81
N LEU A 18 6.09 18.70 13.40
CA LEU A 18 7.52 18.99 13.55
C LEU A 18 8.21 19.18 12.18
N LEU A 19 7.93 18.30 11.21
CA LEU A 19 8.46 18.42 9.85
C LEU A 19 8.08 19.77 9.22
N ASN A 20 6.80 20.16 9.30
CA ASN A 20 6.33 21.45 8.81
C ASN A 20 7.08 22.60 9.46
N LYS A 21 7.26 22.54 10.79
CA LYS A 21 7.94 23.60 11.54
C LYS A 21 9.41 23.72 11.16
N LEU A 22 10.12 22.59 11.07
CA LEU A 22 11.53 22.58 10.70
C LEU A 22 11.74 23.12 9.28
N THR A 23 10.91 22.70 8.32
CA THR A 23 11.00 23.21 6.95
C THR A 23 10.68 24.69 6.87
N SER A 24 9.70 25.20 7.62
CA SER A 24 9.36 26.63 7.65
C SER A 24 10.42 27.51 8.26
N VAL A 25 11.26 27.00 9.15
CA VAL A 25 12.42 27.72 9.72
C VAL A 25 13.53 27.90 8.68
N ILE A 26 13.71 26.91 7.80
CA ILE A 26 14.75 26.93 6.75
C ILE A 26 14.28 27.81 5.57
N PHE A 27 13.10 27.49 5.05
CA PHE A 27 12.45 28.25 3.99
C PHE A 27 10.93 28.28 4.23
N ASN A 28 10.36 29.46 4.42
CA ASN A 28 8.92 29.65 4.60
C ASN A 28 8.22 29.64 3.23
N ASP A 29 8.37 28.55 2.47
CA ASP A 29 7.77 28.33 1.17
C ASP A 29 7.14 26.93 1.10
N PHE A 30 5.88 26.87 0.65
CA PHE A 30 5.14 25.63 0.51
C PHE A 30 5.77 24.68 -0.52
N ARG A 31 6.36 25.21 -1.59
CA ARG A 31 7.01 24.41 -2.63
C ARG A 31 8.25 23.68 -2.07
N PHE A 32 9.03 24.40 -1.24
CA PHE A 32 10.15 23.78 -0.54
C PHE A 32 9.69 22.63 0.38
N PHE A 33 8.62 22.85 1.14
CA PHE A 33 8.03 21.80 1.96
C PHE A 33 7.64 20.57 1.13
N MET A 34 6.99 20.78 -0.03
CA MET A 34 6.59 19.68 -0.93
C MET A 34 7.80 18.90 -1.47
N ILE A 35 8.90 19.58 -1.80
CA ILE A 35 10.14 18.93 -2.23
C ILE A 35 10.70 18.03 -1.11
N ILE A 36 10.73 18.52 0.12
CA ILE A 36 11.20 17.73 1.27
C ILE A 36 10.30 16.52 1.50
N VAL A 37 8.97 16.69 1.50
CA VAL A 37 8.01 15.57 1.65
C VAL A 37 8.20 14.55 0.52
N ALA A 38 8.33 15.00 -0.72
CA ALA A 38 8.59 14.11 -1.85
C ALA A 38 9.91 13.34 -1.66
N ALA A 39 10.98 14.01 -1.23
CA ALA A 39 12.27 13.39 -1.00
C ALA A 39 12.21 12.31 0.09
N ILE A 40 11.65 12.61 1.27
CA ILE A 40 11.53 11.65 2.38
C ILE A 40 10.56 10.50 2.09
N THR A 41 9.68 10.67 1.11
CA THR A 41 8.77 9.62 0.65
C THR A 41 9.42 8.76 -0.43
N VAL A 42 9.95 9.37 -1.48
CA VAL A 42 10.40 8.66 -2.68
C VAL A 42 11.75 7.98 -2.48
N PHE A 43 12.74 8.64 -1.82
CA PHE A 43 14.07 8.04 -1.70
C PHE A 43 14.10 6.73 -0.88
N PRO A 44 13.49 6.63 0.32
CA PRO A 44 13.47 5.36 1.04
C PRO A 44 12.71 4.28 0.27
N MET A 45 11.59 4.63 -0.35
CA MET A 45 10.78 3.72 -1.16
C MET A 45 11.57 3.16 -2.34
N MET A 46 12.22 4.03 -3.13
CA MET A 46 13.03 3.61 -4.27
C MET A 46 14.26 2.80 -3.85
N SER A 47 14.85 3.11 -2.68
CA SER A 47 15.92 2.31 -2.11
C SER A 47 15.49 0.88 -1.81
N VAL A 48 14.29 0.70 -1.24
CA VAL A 48 13.75 -0.64 -0.94
C VAL A 48 13.36 -1.37 -2.21
N TYR A 49 12.72 -0.72 -3.17
CA TYR A 49 12.43 -1.31 -4.47
C TYR A 49 13.71 -1.76 -5.16
N ARG A 50 14.71 -0.88 -5.29
CA ARG A 50 16.01 -1.22 -5.90
C ARG A 50 16.68 -2.43 -5.24
N LYS A 51 16.62 -2.54 -3.91
CA LYS A 51 17.20 -3.68 -3.17
C LYS A 51 16.47 -4.99 -3.43
N ASN A 52 15.16 -4.93 -3.65
CA ASN A 52 14.29 -6.10 -3.80
C ASN A 52 13.94 -6.40 -5.25
N THR A 53 14.35 -5.56 -6.20
CA THR A 53 13.91 -5.67 -7.59
C THR A 53 14.38 -6.96 -8.25
N ARG A 54 13.48 -7.54 -9.05
CA ARG A 54 13.78 -8.57 -10.06
C ARG A 54 13.74 -7.94 -11.45
N ASN A 55 12.80 -7.02 -11.68
CA ASN A 55 12.67 -6.31 -12.94
C ASN A 55 12.19 -4.88 -12.68
N ALA A 56 13.13 -3.94 -12.59
CA ALA A 56 12.86 -2.55 -12.25
C ALA A 56 11.85 -1.87 -13.20
N GLY A 57 11.87 -2.21 -14.49
CA GLY A 57 10.94 -1.63 -15.46
C GLY A 57 9.50 -2.02 -15.17
N ILE A 58 9.24 -3.30 -14.95
CA ILE A 58 7.90 -3.82 -14.62
C ILE A 58 7.44 -3.26 -13.27
N GLU A 59 8.30 -3.25 -12.26
CA GLU A 59 7.97 -2.74 -10.92
C GLU A 59 7.55 -1.27 -10.96
N ILE A 60 8.31 -0.42 -11.68
CA ILE A 60 8.01 1.00 -11.82
C ILE A 60 6.69 1.22 -12.54
N VAL A 61 6.44 0.50 -13.65
CA VAL A 61 5.18 0.61 -14.40
C VAL A 61 4.00 0.22 -13.51
N ILE A 62 4.08 -0.90 -12.78
CA ILE A 62 3.02 -1.31 -11.86
C ILE A 62 2.82 -0.26 -10.78
N PHE A 63 3.90 0.23 -10.16
CA PHE A 63 3.83 1.21 -9.07
C PHE A 63 3.17 2.52 -9.50
N ILE A 64 3.61 3.11 -10.61
CA ILE A 64 3.08 4.40 -11.11
C ILE A 64 1.59 4.27 -11.47
N ASN A 65 1.21 3.13 -12.05
CA ASN A 65 -0.17 2.91 -12.50
C ASN A 65 -1.12 2.44 -11.37
N MET A 66 -0.62 2.26 -10.15
CA MET A 66 -1.46 1.90 -9.01
C MET A 66 -2.05 3.12 -8.30
N SER A 67 -3.25 2.93 -7.74
CA SER A 67 -3.93 3.94 -6.92
C SER A 67 -3.11 4.42 -5.71
N THR A 68 -2.19 3.59 -5.22
CA THR A 68 -1.26 3.95 -4.13
C THR A 68 -0.35 5.12 -4.52
N PHE A 69 0.18 5.12 -5.75
CA PHE A 69 0.99 6.23 -6.25
C PHE A 69 0.16 7.53 -6.31
N ILE A 70 -1.05 7.44 -6.87
CA ILE A 70 -1.96 8.60 -6.98
C ILE A 70 -2.32 9.14 -5.60
N MET A 71 -2.60 8.25 -4.62
CA MET A 71 -2.91 8.65 -3.24
C MET A 71 -1.76 9.44 -2.59
N MET A 72 -0.50 9.20 -2.97
CA MET A 72 0.64 9.92 -2.39
C MET A 72 0.63 11.42 -2.67
N PHE A 73 -0.04 11.88 -3.73
CA PHE A 73 -0.19 13.31 -4.01
C PHE A 73 -1.19 14.00 -3.08
N SER A 74 -2.19 13.30 -2.57
CA SER A 74 -3.21 13.87 -1.70
C SER A 74 -3.02 13.52 -0.22
N GLY A 75 -2.41 12.38 0.07
CA GLY A 75 -2.24 11.84 1.41
C GLY A 75 -0.81 11.95 1.95
N LEU A 76 -0.20 13.14 1.97
CA LEU A 76 1.23 13.35 2.28
C LEU A 76 1.69 12.66 3.56
N ARG A 77 0.95 12.76 4.66
CA ARG A 77 1.26 12.12 5.94
C ARG A 77 1.30 10.60 5.81
N GLN A 78 0.29 10.06 5.16
CA GLN A 78 0.18 8.63 4.92
C GLN A 78 1.25 8.15 3.92
N ALA A 79 1.62 8.95 2.92
CA ALA A 79 2.68 8.65 1.97
C ALA A 79 4.04 8.46 2.66
N ILE A 80 4.39 9.36 3.58
CA ILE A 80 5.60 9.23 4.42
C ILE A 80 5.53 7.91 5.21
N ALA A 81 4.40 7.64 5.86
CA ALA A 81 4.22 6.43 6.66
C ALA A 81 4.29 5.15 5.82
N ILE A 82 3.76 5.14 4.59
CA ILE A 82 3.88 4.01 3.63
C ILE A 82 5.34 3.80 3.24
N SER A 83 6.09 4.86 2.94
CA SER A 83 7.51 4.77 2.61
C SER A 83 8.31 4.14 3.76
N LEU A 84 8.05 4.57 5.00
CA LEU A 84 8.64 3.97 6.19
C LEU A 84 8.19 2.51 6.39
N GLY A 85 6.98 2.16 5.97
CA GLY A 85 6.47 0.77 5.92
C GLY A 85 7.28 -0.14 5.00
N LEU A 86 7.75 0.36 3.86
CA LEU A 86 8.68 -0.37 2.99
C LEU A 86 10.04 -0.58 3.67
N VAL A 87 10.54 0.41 4.40
CA VAL A 87 11.76 0.25 5.20
C VAL A 87 11.54 -0.77 6.32
N ALA A 88 10.36 -0.75 6.97
CA ALA A 88 9.98 -1.76 7.96
C ALA A 88 9.97 -3.18 7.36
N LEU A 89 9.46 -3.35 6.13
CA LEU A 89 9.54 -4.63 5.42
C LEU A 89 10.99 -5.13 5.31
N SER A 90 11.95 -4.27 4.97
CA SER A 90 13.36 -4.67 4.89
C SER A 90 13.89 -5.17 6.24
N TYR A 91 13.52 -4.52 7.34
CA TYR A 91 13.88 -5.01 8.67
C TYR A 91 13.15 -6.31 9.06
N ALA A 92 11.91 -6.48 8.63
CA ALA A 92 11.20 -7.75 8.80
C ALA A 92 11.89 -8.88 8.03
N GLN A 93 12.29 -8.67 6.77
CA GLN A 93 13.03 -9.62 5.96
C GLN A 93 14.35 -10.04 6.63
N GLU A 94 15.06 -9.10 7.22
CA GLU A 94 16.31 -9.33 7.93
C GLU A 94 16.12 -9.85 9.38
N ARG A 95 14.89 -10.11 9.83
CA ARG A 95 14.52 -10.54 11.19
C ARG A 95 15.00 -9.58 12.29
N LYS A 96 15.17 -8.30 11.97
CA LYS A 96 15.61 -7.26 12.91
C LYS A 96 14.41 -6.65 13.64
N LEU A 97 13.78 -7.41 14.55
CA LEU A 97 12.50 -7.05 15.17
C LEU A 97 12.53 -5.69 15.88
N VAL A 98 13.60 -5.36 16.60
CA VAL A 98 13.70 -4.06 17.32
C VAL A 98 13.69 -2.90 16.33
N LYS A 99 14.48 -2.97 15.24
CA LYS A 99 14.50 -1.92 14.20
C LYS A 99 13.16 -1.83 13.48
N PHE A 100 12.51 -2.97 13.24
CA PHE A 100 11.17 -3.05 12.68
C PHE A 100 10.16 -2.28 13.56
N ILE A 101 10.14 -2.53 14.85
CA ILE A 101 9.24 -1.84 15.80
C ILE A 101 9.54 -0.34 15.83
N LEU A 102 10.81 0.05 15.96
CA LEU A 102 11.19 1.46 16.05
C LEU A 102 10.80 2.27 14.82
N ILE A 103 10.97 1.72 13.61
CA ILE A 103 10.60 2.42 12.37
C ILE A 103 9.07 2.56 12.25
N ILE A 104 8.28 1.60 12.74
CA ILE A 104 6.83 1.72 12.75
C ILE A 104 6.36 2.76 13.76
N LEU A 105 6.92 2.77 14.98
CA LEU A 105 6.62 3.81 15.96
C LEU A 105 6.97 5.20 15.41
N PHE A 106 8.06 5.32 14.67
CA PHE A 106 8.41 6.55 13.97
C PHE A 106 7.40 6.89 12.87
N ALA A 107 6.96 5.92 12.06
CA ALA A 107 5.93 6.12 11.04
C ALA A 107 4.59 6.59 11.64
N MET A 108 4.22 6.09 12.83
CA MET A 108 3.01 6.50 13.55
C MET A 108 3.05 7.97 13.97
N THR A 109 4.23 8.57 14.15
CA THR A 109 4.33 10.02 14.41
C THR A 109 3.93 10.88 13.21
N PHE A 110 3.93 10.33 11.99
CA PHE A 110 3.45 11.00 10.78
C PHE A 110 2.01 10.64 10.44
N HIS A 111 1.59 9.40 10.71
CA HIS A 111 0.21 8.98 10.50
C HIS A 111 -0.14 7.79 11.39
N LEU A 112 -1.09 8.01 12.30
CA LEU A 112 -1.42 7.04 13.35
C LEU A 112 -1.80 5.67 12.79
N SER A 113 -2.50 5.61 11.65
CA SER A 113 -2.89 4.34 11.02
C SER A 113 -1.72 3.46 10.58
N ALA A 114 -0.47 3.96 10.65
CA ALA A 114 0.74 3.15 10.44
C ALA A 114 0.90 2.02 11.47
N PHE A 115 0.11 1.98 12.56
CA PHE A 115 0.05 0.81 13.44
C PHE A 115 -0.27 -0.49 12.70
N MET A 116 -0.99 -0.40 11.59
CA MET A 116 -1.27 -1.55 10.71
C MET A 116 0.00 -2.24 10.21
N LEU A 117 1.12 -1.53 10.13
CA LEU A 117 2.40 -2.10 9.70
C LEU A 117 2.96 -3.16 10.67
N PHE A 118 2.52 -3.18 11.94
CA PHE A 118 2.93 -4.23 12.89
C PHE A 118 2.56 -5.64 12.42
N PHE A 119 1.49 -5.78 11.64
CA PHE A 119 1.07 -7.07 11.09
C PHE A 119 2.01 -7.59 9.99
N ILE A 120 2.90 -6.75 9.43
CA ILE A 120 3.86 -7.19 8.40
C ILE A 120 4.71 -8.33 8.94
N TYR A 121 5.31 -8.20 10.13
CA TYR A 121 6.28 -9.17 10.64
C TYR A 121 5.68 -10.57 10.81
N PRO A 122 4.59 -10.77 11.57
CA PRO A 122 4.00 -12.09 11.75
C PRO A 122 3.44 -12.67 10.45
N ILE A 123 2.81 -11.86 9.60
CA ILE A 123 2.21 -12.33 8.34
C ILE A 123 3.29 -12.71 7.34
N TYR A 124 4.34 -11.89 7.20
CA TYR A 124 5.44 -12.15 6.28
C TYR A 124 6.15 -13.49 6.58
N HIS A 125 6.37 -13.78 7.85
CA HIS A 125 7.07 -15.00 8.29
C HIS A 125 6.17 -16.21 8.45
N HIS A 126 4.87 -16.06 8.26
CA HIS A 126 3.95 -17.20 8.34
C HIS A 126 4.18 -18.20 7.21
N LYS A 127 4.32 -19.49 7.56
CA LYS A 127 4.47 -20.57 6.57
C LYS A 127 3.11 -21.03 6.08
N LEU A 128 2.61 -20.39 5.03
CA LEU A 128 1.35 -20.76 4.42
C LEU A 128 1.52 -22.01 3.55
N ARG A 129 0.72 -23.05 3.83
CA ARG A 129 0.64 -24.28 3.02
C ARG A 129 -0.51 -24.18 2.02
N LYS A 130 -0.37 -24.78 0.83
CA LYS A 130 -1.48 -24.83 -0.15
C LYS A 130 -2.77 -25.41 0.44
N GLN A 131 -2.64 -26.40 1.34
CA GLN A 131 -3.78 -26.99 2.05
C GLN A 131 -4.56 -25.98 2.91
N SER A 132 -3.89 -24.95 3.44
CA SER A 132 -4.56 -23.89 4.22
C SER A 132 -5.56 -23.09 3.37
N LEU A 133 -5.46 -23.11 2.03
CA LEU A 133 -6.40 -22.45 1.14
C LEU A 133 -7.82 -23.02 1.27
N TRP A 134 -7.99 -24.29 1.63
CA TRP A 134 -9.31 -24.91 1.90
C TRP A 134 -10.04 -24.24 3.09
N ILE A 135 -9.30 -23.60 3.99
CA ILE A 135 -9.86 -22.85 5.12
C ILE A 135 -9.92 -21.37 4.78
N ILE A 136 -8.85 -20.83 4.16
CA ILE A 136 -8.71 -19.39 3.87
C ILE A 136 -9.76 -18.93 2.86
N VAL A 137 -10.01 -19.70 1.79
CA VAL A 137 -10.97 -19.29 0.76
C VAL A 137 -12.41 -19.20 1.30
N PRO A 138 -12.95 -20.20 2.01
CA PRO A 138 -14.24 -20.05 2.67
C PRO A 138 -14.27 -18.91 3.69
N ALA A 139 -13.19 -18.71 4.47
CA ALA A 139 -13.11 -17.60 5.41
C ALA A 139 -13.20 -16.22 4.72
N ILE A 140 -12.50 -16.04 3.59
CA ILE A 140 -12.58 -14.81 2.77
C ILE A 140 -14.02 -14.59 2.29
N VAL A 141 -14.69 -15.65 1.80
CA VAL A 141 -16.11 -15.57 1.36
C VAL A 141 -17.02 -15.19 2.52
N LEU A 142 -16.85 -15.80 3.69
CA LEU A 142 -17.63 -15.45 4.88
C LEU A 142 -17.37 -14.01 5.33
N ILE A 143 -16.11 -13.56 5.34
CA ILE A 143 -15.76 -12.17 5.64
C ILE A 143 -16.42 -11.22 4.64
N PHE A 144 -16.44 -11.56 3.34
CA PHE A 144 -17.09 -10.74 2.33
C PHE A 144 -18.61 -10.64 2.55
N ILE A 145 -19.27 -11.75 2.88
CA ILE A 145 -20.73 -11.78 3.13
C ILE A 145 -21.07 -10.99 4.40
N PHE A 146 -20.28 -11.12 5.45
CA PHE A 146 -20.53 -10.53 6.77
C PHE A 146 -19.67 -9.29 7.05
N ASN A 147 -19.06 -8.67 6.04
CA ASN A 147 -18.10 -7.57 6.22
C ASN A 147 -18.67 -6.40 7.02
N ARG A 148 -19.94 -6.06 6.81
CA ARG A 148 -20.63 -4.99 7.54
C ARG A 148 -20.79 -5.31 9.03
N GLN A 149 -21.25 -6.52 9.36
CA GLN A 149 -21.43 -6.97 10.74
C GLN A 149 -20.10 -7.04 11.47
N ILE A 150 -19.07 -7.62 10.81
CA ILE A 150 -17.72 -7.72 11.37
C ILE A 150 -17.14 -6.32 11.58
N PHE A 151 -17.29 -5.41 10.60
CA PHE A 151 -16.79 -4.04 10.72
C PHE A 151 -17.46 -3.29 11.87
N THR A 152 -18.78 -3.42 12.03
CA THR A 152 -19.52 -2.82 13.15
C THR A 152 -19.02 -3.32 14.50
N LEU A 153 -18.75 -4.63 14.64
CA LEU A 153 -18.15 -5.18 15.85
C LEU A 153 -16.76 -4.63 16.13
N LEU A 154 -15.93 -4.48 15.08
CA LEU A 154 -14.58 -3.90 15.21
C LEU A 154 -14.63 -2.43 15.62
N THR A 155 -15.59 -1.64 15.11
CA THR A 155 -15.72 -0.23 15.46
C THR A 155 -16.20 0.00 16.89
N MET A 156 -16.91 -0.97 17.50
CA MET A 156 -17.23 -0.91 18.94
C MET A 156 -15.98 -0.95 19.83
N LEU A 157 -14.86 -1.47 19.32
CA LEU A 157 -13.58 -1.54 20.01
C LEU A 157 -12.67 -0.33 19.70
N LEU A 158 -13.08 0.54 18.76
CA LEU A 158 -12.31 1.69 18.31
C LEU A 158 -12.96 3.01 18.80
N PRO A 159 -12.19 4.10 18.92
CA PRO A 159 -12.77 5.41 19.26
C PRO A 159 -13.86 5.84 18.26
N SER A 160 -14.86 6.57 18.74
CA SER A 160 -16.08 7.01 18.02
C SER A 160 -15.86 7.81 16.71
N ALA A 161 -14.62 8.24 16.45
CA ALA A 161 -14.25 8.92 15.20
C ALA A 161 -14.41 8.07 13.92
N TYR A 162 -14.73 6.78 14.04
CA TYR A 162 -14.88 5.84 12.91
C TYR A 162 -16.33 5.43 12.65
N SER A 163 -17.31 6.08 13.30
CA SER A 163 -18.72 5.70 13.22
C SER A 163 -19.46 6.12 11.95
N ASP A 164 -18.92 7.08 11.16
CA ASP A 164 -19.62 7.63 10.00
C ASP A 164 -19.30 6.84 8.74
N ALA A 165 -20.01 5.75 8.53
CA ALA A 165 -19.91 4.90 7.35
C ALA A 165 -20.66 5.52 6.16
N THR A 166 -19.94 6.18 5.25
CA THR A 166 -20.46 6.55 3.93
C THR A 166 -20.05 5.51 2.89
N LEU A 167 -21.04 4.78 2.35
CA LEU A 167 -20.82 3.74 1.34
C LEU A 167 -20.41 4.38 0.00
N SER A 168 -19.18 4.13 -0.45
CA SER A 168 -18.75 4.41 -1.82
C SER A 168 -18.41 3.10 -2.53
N PHE A 169 -19.35 2.61 -3.36
CA PHE A 169 -19.34 1.23 -3.84
C PHE A 169 -18.39 0.92 -5.03
N SER A 170 -18.18 1.82 -5.98
CA SER A 170 -17.63 1.41 -7.29
C SER A 170 -16.13 1.08 -7.29
N ASN A 171 -15.28 1.90 -6.68
CA ASN A 171 -13.83 1.71 -6.74
C ASN A 171 -13.33 0.59 -5.81
N ALA A 172 -14.06 0.30 -4.73
CA ALA A 172 -13.71 -0.74 -3.79
C ALA A 172 -13.82 -2.15 -4.40
N PHE A 173 -14.85 -2.41 -5.21
CA PHE A 173 -15.07 -3.71 -5.86
C PHE A 173 -14.02 -4.00 -6.94
N THR A 174 -13.65 -3.02 -7.74
CA THR A 174 -12.59 -3.18 -8.73
C THR A 174 -11.29 -3.66 -8.08
N MET A 175 -10.90 -3.03 -6.96
CA MET A 175 -9.69 -3.43 -6.24
C MET A 175 -9.83 -4.82 -5.60
N ILE A 176 -11.02 -5.21 -5.11
CA ILE A 176 -11.26 -6.58 -4.61
C ILE A 176 -11.02 -7.59 -5.73
N ILE A 177 -11.62 -7.38 -6.91
CA ILE A 177 -11.45 -8.28 -8.05
C ILE A 177 -9.98 -8.39 -8.45
N LEU A 178 -9.26 -7.27 -8.53
CA LEU A 178 -7.84 -7.27 -8.83
C LEU A 178 -7.02 -8.05 -7.81
N LEU A 179 -7.27 -7.85 -6.53
CA LEU A 179 -6.55 -8.56 -5.48
C LEU A 179 -6.87 -10.07 -5.51
N VAL A 180 -8.10 -10.46 -5.80
CA VAL A 180 -8.45 -11.88 -6.01
C VAL A 180 -7.67 -12.47 -7.18
N ILE A 181 -7.59 -11.75 -8.32
CA ILE A 181 -6.82 -12.19 -9.49
C ILE A 181 -5.33 -12.31 -9.13
N PHE A 182 -4.72 -11.32 -8.46
CA PHE A 182 -3.31 -11.36 -8.09
C PHE A 182 -2.99 -12.42 -7.05
N VAL A 183 -3.88 -12.64 -6.09
CA VAL A 183 -3.76 -13.75 -5.13
C VAL A 183 -3.80 -15.08 -5.89
N ALA A 184 -4.81 -15.32 -6.72
CA ALA A 184 -4.91 -16.54 -7.54
C ALA A 184 -3.66 -16.71 -8.41
N TYR A 185 -3.23 -15.66 -9.11
CA TYR A 185 -2.02 -15.64 -9.93
C TYR A 185 -0.78 -16.07 -9.13
N SER A 186 -0.63 -15.57 -7.91
CA SER A 186 0.52 -15.87 -7.05
C SER A 186 0.57 -17.33 -6.54
N PHE A 187 -0.55 -18.05 -6.59
CA PHE A 187 -0.62 -19.47 -6.21
C PHE A 187 -0.60 -20.42 -7.41
N ILE A 188 -1.13 -19.97 -8.57
CA ILE A 188 -1.27 -20.81 -9.76
C ILE A 188 -0.01 -20.78 -10.61
N ILE A 189 0.59 -19.61 -10.79
CA ILE A 189 1.71 -19.44 -11.73
C ILE A 189 3.03 -20.05 -11.25
N PRO A 190 3.48 -19.87 -10.00
CA PRO A 190 4.74 -20.46 -9.56
C PRO A 190 4.72 -22.00 -9.59
N ASP A 191 5.76 -22.57 -10.14
CA ASP A 191 6.00 -24.00 -9.98
C ASP A 191 6.25 -24.34 -8.49
N GLU A 192 6.04 -25.57 -8.10
CA GLU A 192 6.18 -25.98 -6.72
C GLU A 192 7.63 -25.76 -6.24
N GLY A 193 7.77 -24.96 -5.18
CA GLY A 193 9.08 -24.60 -4.62
C GLY A 193 9.84 -23.50 -5.36
N SER A 194 9.36 -22.99 -6.50
CA SER A 194 10.08 -21.97 -7.30
C SER A 194 10.01 -20.56 -6.74
N LEU A 195 8.94 -20.23 -6.00
CA LEU A 195 8.82 -18.92 -5.37
C LEU A 195 9.74 -18.84 -4.15
N ASP A 196 10.64 -17.84 -4.15
CA ASP A 196 11.58 -17.61 -3.06
C ASP A 196 10.90 -17.22 -1.75
N GLU A 197 11.62 -17.23 -0.63
CA GLU A 197 11.06 -16.88 0.68
C GLU A 197 10.51 -15.45 0.72
N THR A 198 11.15 -14.54 0.00
CA THR A 198 10.66 -13.16 -0.15
C THR A 198 9.30 -13.11 -0.86
N GLY A 199 9.18 -13.83 -1.97
CA GLY A 199 7.92 -13.92 -2.71
C GLY A 199 6.82 -14.59 -1.89
N LYS A 200 7.13 -15.62 -1.10
CA LYS A 200 6.16 -16.26 -0.18
C LYS A 200 5.68 -15.29 0.88
N GLY A 201 6.58 -14.52 1.50
CA GLY A 201 6.24 -13.49 2.47
C GLY A 201 5.37 -12.38 1.87
N LEU A 202 5.75 -11.86 0.70
CA LEU A 202 4.97 -10.85 -0.02
C LEU A 202 3.58 -11.37 -0.43
N ARG A 203 3.46 -12.64 -0.83
CA ARG A 203 2.17 -13.29 -1.11
C ARG A 203 1.26 -13.33 0.12
N ASN A 204 1.82 -13.61 1.30
CA ASN A 204 1.05 -13.58 2.55
C ASN A 204 0.53 -12.17 2.84
N LEU A 205 1.34 -11.14 2.60
CA LEU A 205 0.92 -9.73 2.73
C LEU A 205 -0.16 -9.36 1.71
N LEU A 206 -0.10 -9.91 0.49
CA LEU A 206 -1.16 -9.73 -0.52
C LEU A 206 -2.48 -10.36 -0.08
N LEU A 207 -2.46 -11.56 0.52
CA LEU A 207 -3.66 -12.18 1.11
C LEU A 207 -4.27 -11.31 2.21
N PHE A 208 -3.44 -10.75 3.06
CA PHE A 208 -3.92 -9.84 4.11
C PHE A 208 -4.47 -8.55 3.51
N SER A 209 -3.84 -8.00 2.48
CA SER A 209 -4.36 -6.88 1.69
C SER A 209 -5.76 -7.18 1.14
N LEU A 210 -5.99 -8.38 0.60
CA LEU A 210 -7.32 -8.79 0.15
C LEU A 210 -8.33 -8.77 1.30
N VAL A 211 -7.98 -9.32 2.46
CA VAL A 211 -8.88 -9.31 3.64
C VAL A 211 -9.22 -7.88 4.05
N LEU A 212 -8.26 -6.96 4.09
CA LEU A 212 -8.52 -5.55 4.40
C LEU A 212 -9.43 -4.91 3.35
N GLN A 213 -9.23 -5.23 2.07
CA GLN A 213 -10.01 -4.66 0.97
C GLN A 213 -11.48 -5.08 1.02
N LEU A 214 -11.81 -6.24 1.62
CA LEU A 214 -13.20 -6.68 1.78
C LEU A 214 -14.04 -5.74 2.65
N PHE A 215 -13.39 -4.94 3.50
CA PHE A 215 -14.06 -3.92 4.32
C PHE A 215 -14.13 -2.55 3.65
N ALA A 216 -13.42 -2.33 2.55
CA ALA A 216 -13.41 -1.04 1.85
C ALA A 216 -14.80 -0.60 1.33
N PRO A 217 -15.71 -1.51 0.88
CA PRO A 217 -17.09 -1.13 0.56
C PRO A 217 -17.89 -0.64 1.76
N VAL A 218 -17.51 -1.03 2.97
CA VAL A 218 -18.21 -0.66 4.21
C VAL A 218 -17.70 0.68 4.74
N HIS A 219 -16.39 0.92 4.67
CA HIS A 219 -15.80 2.14 5.21
C HIS A 219 -14.52 2.53 4.48
N ASN A 220 -14.42 3.81 4.11
CA ASN A 220 -13.26 4.35 3.38
C ASN A 220 -11.93 4.20 4.14
N THR A 221 -11.96 4.22 5.48
CA THR A 221 -10.76 3.99 6.30
C THR A 221 -10.11 2.63 6.05
N ALA A 222 -10.90 1.59 5.78
CA ALA A 222 -10.38 0.26 5.45
C ALA A 222 -9.55 0.30 4.15
N MET A 223 -10.02 1.01 3.13
CA MET A 223 -9.26 1.23 1.90
C MET A 223 -7.95 1.98 2.18
N ARG A 224 -8.00 3.03 3.01
CA ARG A 224 -6.80 3.79 3.40
C ARG A 224 -5.79 2.94 4.17
N MET A 225 -6.24 2.06 5.06
CA MET A 225 -5.38 1.11 5.75
C MET A 225 -4.74 0.11 4.77
N ASN A 226 -5.46 -0.28 3.70
CA ASN A 226 -4.94 -1.20 2.71
C ASN A 226 -3.82 -0.62 1.84
N TYR A 227 -3.70 0.69 1.68
CA TYR A 227 -2.59 1.30 0.94
C TYR A 227 -1.21 0.92 1.51
N TYR A 228 -1.11 0.62 2.81
CA TYR A 228 0.13 0.12 3.43
C TYR A 228 0.57 -1.25 2.87
N TYR A 229 -0.36 -2.01 2.30
CA TYR A 229 -0.10 -3.35 1.77
C TYR A 229 -0.10 -3.40 0.25
N LEU A 230 -0.89 -2.55 -0.42
CA LEU A 230 -0.90 -2.46 -1.88
C LEU A 230 0.47 -2.11 -2.45
N VAL A 231 1.28 -1.34 -1.70
CA VAL A 231 2.64 -0.94 -2.09
C VAL A 231 3.60 -2.12 -2.26
N PHE A 232 3.25 -3.33 -1.79
CA PHE A 232 4.06 -4.53 -1.97
C PHE A 232 3.75 -5.29 -3.27
N ILE A 233 2.67 -4.96 -3.98
CA ILE A 233 2.28 -5.61 -5.24
C ILE A 233 3.37 -5.47 -6.32
N PRO A 234 3.99 -4.28 -6.53
CA PRO A 234 5.08 -4.13 -7.48
C PRO A 234 6.27 -5.03 -7.20
N LEU A 235 6.55 -5.36 -5.93
CA LEU A 235 7.63 -6.28 -5.54
C LEU A 235 7.25 -7.74 -5.74
N LEU A 236 5.97 -8.09 -5.62
CA LEU A 236 5.50 -9.48 -5.70
C LEU A 236 5.32 -9.94 -7.15
N LEU A 237 4.61 -9.16 -7.98
CA LEU A 237 4.20 -9.62 -9.32
C LEU A 237 5.38 -10.02 -10.21
N PRO A 238 6.48 -9.25 -10.31
CA PRO A 238 7.64 -9.67 -11.09
C PRO A 238 8.26 -10.97 -10.58
N ARG A 239 8.30 -11.18 -9.26
CA ARG A 239 8.81 -12.44 -8.66
C ARG A 239 7.96 -13.65 -9.02
N VAL A 240 6.64 -13.48 -9.04
CA VAL A 240 5.70 -14.51 -9.47
C VAL A 240 5.93 -14.84 -10.95
N MET A 241 6.08 -13.81 -11.79
CA MET A 241 6.33 -13.97 -13.22
C MET A 241 7.62 -14.73 -13.52
N GLU A 242 8.68 -14.47 -12.74
CA GLU A 242 10.00 -15.10 -12.93
C GLU A 242 10.12 -16.47 -12.25
N SER A 243 9.19 -16.84 -11.38
CA SER A 243 9.23 -18.10 -10.63
C SER A 243 8.82 -19.32 -11.45
N ARG A 244 8.46 -19.17 -12.70
CA ARG A 244 8.06 -20.25 -13.61
C ARG A 244 9.18 -20.60 -14.57
N LYS A 245 9.48 -21.89 -14.67
CA LYS A 245 10.47 -22.43 -15.62
C LYS A 245 9.79 -23.12 -16.80
N ASP A 246 10.33 -22.89 -17.97
CA ASP A 246 10.28 -23.58 -19.28
C ASP A 246 8.97 -24.15 -19.84
N ARG A 247 8.12 -24.80 -19.08
CA ARG A 247 6.94 -25.48 -19.65
C ARG A 247 5.85 -24.53 -20.19
N TRP A 248 5.84 -23.27 -19.73
CA TRP A 248 4.83 -22.27 -20.07
C TRP A 248 5.44 -20.88 -20.31
N ALA A 249 6.63 -20.82 -20.88
CA ALA A 249 7.32 -19.54 -21.14
C ALA A 249 6.42 -18.54 -21.88
N ASN A 250 5.71 -19.01 -22.92
CA ASN A 250 4.79 -18.16 -23.68
C ASN A 250 3.63 -17.61 -22.84
N LEU A 251 3.09 -18.39 -21.90
CA LEU A 251 2.03 -17.92 -21.01
C LEU A 251 2.55 -16.91 -20.00
N THR A 252 3.79 -17.06 -19.54
CA THR A 252 4.43 -16.11 -18.64
C THR A 252 4.66 -14.77 -19.34
N GLU A 253 5.17 -14.79 -20.57
CA GLU A 253 5.35 -13.55 -21.36
C GLU A 253 4.02 -12.90 -21.69
N LEU A 254 3.01 -13.69 -22.07
CA LEU A 254 1.65 -13.19 -22.29
C LEU A 254 1.08 -12.55 -20.99
N SER A 255 1.27 -13.19 -19.85
CA SER A 255 0.79 -12.67 -18.57
C SER A 255 1.47 -11.35 -18.18
N LYS A 256 2.78 -11.22 -18.45
CA LYS A 256 3.50 -9.94 -18.26
C LYS A 256 2.87 -8.85 -19.12
N PHE A 257 2.70 -9.13 -20.42
CA PHE A 257 2.11 -8.18 -21.35
C PHE A 257 0.69 -7.77 -20.93
N VAL A 258 -0.17 -8.73 -20.57
CA VAL A 258 -1.55 -8.49 -20.15
C VAL A 258 -1.59 -7.65 -18.87
N ILE A 259 -0.75 -7.94 -17.88
CA ILE A 259 -0.69 -7.19 -16.63
C ILE A 259 -0.21 -5.76 -16.88
N LEU A 260 0.85 -5.58 -17.67
CA LEU A 260 1.36 -4.23 -17.99
C LEU A 260 0.34 -3.42 -18.80
N LEU A 261 -0.28 -4.04 -19.81
CA LEU A 261 -1.34 -3.41 -20.59
C LEU A 261 -2.52 -3.02 -19.70
N PHE A 262 -2.96 -3.94 -18.83
CA PHE A 262 -4.05 -3.67 -17.90
C PHE A 262 -3.75 -2.45 -17.02
N PHE A 263 -2.59 -2.41 -16.35
CA PHE A 263 -2.23 -1.29 -15.49
C PHE A 263 -2.12 0.03 -16.28
N THR A 264 -1.56 -0.02 -17.48
CA THR A 264 -1.43 1.17 -18.34
C THR A 264 -2.82 1.69 -18.78
N VAL A 265 -3.70 0.80 -19.26
CA VAL A 265 -5.07 1.17 -19.65
C VAL A 265 -5.85 1.68 -18.43
N TYR A 266 -5.73 1.02 -17.27
CA TYR A 266 -6.38 1.44 -16.04
C TYR A 266 -5.92 2.84 -15.59
N PHE A 267 -4.62 3.14 -15.70
CA PHE A 267 -4.09 4.48 -15.39
C PHE A 267 -4.71 5.56 -16.30
N PHE A 268 -4.71 5.35 -17.62
CA PHE A 268 -5.29 6.30 -18.55
C PHE A 268 -6.81 6.43 -18.39
N TYR A 269 -7.51 5.32 -18.17
CA TYR A 269 -8.93 5.34 -17.86
C TYR A 269 -9.20 6.14 -16.59
N TYR A 270 -8.43 5.90 -15.52
CA TYR A 270 -8.55 6.62 -14.27
C TYR A 270 -8.21 8.11 -14.44
N ALA A 271 -7.16 8.45 -15.17
CA ALA A 271 -6.79 9.83 -15.46
C ALA A 271 -7.88 10.58 -16.24
N TYR A 272 -8.52 9.88 -17.18
CA TYR A 272 -9.57 10.47 -18.02
C TYR A 272 -10.91 10.61 -17.28
N THR A 273 -11.30 9.60 -16.48
CA THR A 273 -12.62 9.56 -15.84
C THR A 273 -12.65 10.17 -14.44
N SER A 274 -11.50 10.25 -13.79
CA SER A 274 -11.40 10.72 -12.41
C SER A 274 -11.38 12.25 -12.35
N THR A 275 -12.54 12.84 -12.53
CA THR A 275 -12.83 14.20 -12.02
C THR A 275 -12.91 14.24 -10.49
N GLY A 276 -12.47 13.17 -9.85
CA GLY A 276 -12.87 12.77 -8.52
C GLY A 276 -12.00 13.26 -7.37
N SER A 277 -12.16 12.60 -6.27
CA SER A 277 -11.74 12.95 -4.91
C SER A 277 -10.25 13.24 -4.66
N LEU A 278 -9.36 12.91 -5.60
CA LEU A 278 -7.92 13.12 -5.43
C LEU A 278 -7.37 14.32 -6.22
N HIS A 279 -8.12 14.88 -7.16
CA HIS A 279 -7.76 16.05 -7.98
C HIS A 279 -6.32 16.03 -8.53
N VAL A 280 -5.83 14.86 -8.94
CA VAL A 280 -4.46 14.71 -9.46
C VAL A 280 -4.38 15.05 -10.96
N PHE A 281 -5.51 14.98 -11.65
CA PHE A 281 -5.61 15.31 -13.08
C PHE A 281 -6.61 16.46 -13.32
N PRO A 282 -6.28 17.42 -14.23
CA PRO A 282 -5.00 17.58 -14.94
C PRO A 282 -3.85 17.86 -13.97
N TYR A 283 -2.67 17.29 -14.28
CA TYR A 283 -1.48 17.51 -13.45
C TYR A 283 -0.88 18.88 -13.74
N HIS A 284 -0.70 19.71 -12.71
CA HIS A 284 -0.04 21.00 -12.80
C HIS A 284 1.34 20.93 -12.17
N PHE A 285 2.34 21.39 -12.88
CA PHE A 285 3.69 21.46 -12.33
C PHE A 285 3.77 22.55 -11.27
N PHE A 286 4.65 22.39 -10.29
CA PHE A 286 4.79 23.33 -9.17
C PHE A 286 5.23 24.75 -9.59
N TRP A 287 5.72 24.91 -10.81
CA TRP A 287 6.11 26.20 -11.41
C TRP A 287 4.99 26.86 -12.23
N GLU A 288 3.87 26.15 -12.45
CA GLU A 288 2.73 26.72 -13.17
C GLU A 288 1.92 27.62 -12.20
N ASN A 289 1.55 28.80 -12.69
CA ASN A 289 0.63 29.67 -11.99
C ASN A 289 -0.80 29.25 -12.36
N VAL A 290 -1.44 28.50 -11.49
CA VAL A 290 -2.84 28.06 -11.61
C VAL A 290 -3.71 28.92 -10.73
#